data_7651025fa827937e5db80a1ad8c5b3f8
#
_entry.id   7651025fa827937e5db80a1ad8c5b3f8
#
_cell.length_a   1.000
_cell.length_b   1.000
_cell.length_c   1.000
_cell.angle_alpha   90.00
_cell.angle_beta   90.00
_cell.angle_gamma   90.00
#
_symmetry.space_group_name_H-M   'P 1'
#
loop_
_entity.id
_entity.type
_entity.pdbx_description
1 polymer ?
#
loop_
_entity_poly.entity_id
_entity_poly.type
_entity_poly.pdbx_seq_one_letter_code
_entity_poly.pdbx_strand_id
1 'polypeptide(L)'
;EFRRVLFRSKPKGVQHSTGGYLLHAALTTEWTFDLKDNDIFWCTADIGWVTGHTYITYGPLALGGTEIVFEGVPTYPDAGRFWKMIQDHKVSIFYTAPTAIRSLIKAAEASDAVHPKSFNLSSLRLLGSVGEPINPAAWEWYYKHVGGSRCPIVDTFWQTETGGHMITPLPGVTPM
;
A
#
# COMPACT_ATOMS: atom_id res chain seq x y z
N GLU A 1 -21.10 0.53 6.81
CA GLU A 1 -20.69 -0.04 5.51
C GLU A 1 -21.12 -1.50 5.36
N PHE A 2 -20.96 -2.31 6.39
CA PHE A 2 -21.49 -3.68 6.43
C PHE A 2 -23.02 -3.75 6.19
N ARG A 3 -23.77 -2.76 6.67
CA ARG A 3 -25.21 -2.62 6.41
C ARG A 3 -25.54 -2.31 4.95
N ARG A 4 -24.67 -1.58 4.23
CA ARG A 4 -24.89 -1.27 2.80
C ARG A 4 -24.80 -2.51 1.92
N VAL A 5 -23.92 -3.43 2.23
CA VAL A 5 -23.76 -4.69 1.46
C VAL A 5 -24.96 -5.61 1.67
N LEU A 6 -25.46 -5.72 2.91
CA LEU A 6 -26.60 -6.56 3.23
C LEU A 6 -27.92 -6.12 2.56
N PHE A 7 -28.09 -4.82 2.29
CA PHE A 7 -29.34 -4.28 1.75
C PHE A 7 -29.33 -4.02 0.25
N ARG A 8 -28.19 -4.06 -0.43
CA ARG A 8 -28.08 -3.69 -1.86
C ARG A 8 -27.91 -4.83 -2.83
N SER A 9 -27.37 -5.96 -2.41
CA SER A 9 -27.29 -7.14 -3.27
C SER A 9 -27.04 -8.40 -2.44
N LYS A 10 -27.42 -9.56 -2.99
CA LYS A 10 -26.98 -10.85 -2.46
C LYS A 10 -25.47 -10.92 -2.57
N PRO A 11 -24.75 -11.51 -1.58
CA PRO A 11 -23.32 -11.75 -1.69
C PRO A 11 -23.03 -12.50 -3.00
N LYS A 12 -22.03 -12.00 -3.75
CA LYS A 12 -21.57 -12.64 -4.99
C LYS A 12 -20.27 -13.37 -4.70
N GLY A 13 -20.21 -14.65 -5.04
CA GLY A 13 -18.97 -15.40 -5.02
C GLY A 13 -18.09 -15.03 -6.20
N VAL A 14 -16.79 -14.86 -5.96
CA VAL A 14 -15.78 -14.71 -7.00
C VAL A 14 -14.90 -15.96 -6.96
N GLN A 15 -14.75 -16.63 -8.10
CA GLN A 15 -13.94 -17.85 -8.19
C GLN A 15 -12.72 -17.58 -9.08
N HIS A 16 -11.54 -17.76 -8.52
CA HIS A 16 -10.28 -17.73 -9.22
C HIS A 16 -9.66 -19.14 -9.26
N SER A 17 -8.95 -19.47 -10.33
CA SER A 17 -8.11 -20.67 -10.34
C SER A 17 -6.86 -20.44 -9.47
N THR A 18 -6.46 -21.43 -8.70
CA THR A 18 -5.30 -21.31 -7.78
C THR A 18 -4.03 -20.89 -8.52
N GLY A 19 -3.70 -21.59 -9.62
CA GLY A 19 -2.48 -21.29 -10.39
C GLY A 19 -2.52 -19.92 -11.06
N GLY A 20 -3.64 -19.57 -11.70
CA GLY A 20 -3.79 -18.27 -12.38
C GLY A 20 -3.76 -17.10 -11.40
N TYR A 21 -4.44 -17.22 -10.27
CA TYR A 21 -4.45 -16.20 -9.23
C TYR A 21 -3.05 -15.98 -8.63
N LEU A 22 -2.37 -17.05 -8.24
CA LEU A 22 -1.03 -16.95 -7.64
C LEU A 22 -0.01 -16.39 -8.64
N LEU A 23 -0.05 -16.83 -9.90
CA LEU A 23 0.81 -16.30 -10.95
C LEU A 23 0.58 -14.79 -11.14
N HIS A 24 -0.69 -14.37 -11.22
CA HIS A 24 -1.04 -12.96 -11.37
C HIS A 24 -0.59 -12.13 -10.16
N ALA A 25 -0.81 -12.62 -8.95
CA ALA A 25 -0.36 -11.97 -7.72
C ALA A 25 1.17 -11.79 -7.69
N ALA A 26 1.92 -12.83 -8.02
CA ALA A 26 3.37 -12.79 -8.06
C ALA A 26 3.89 -11.81 -9.13
N LEU A 27 3.45 -11.95 -10.38
CA LEU A 27 3.89 -11.09 -11.49
C LEU A 27 3.56 -9.62 -11.27
N THR A 28 2.34 -9.31 -10.78
CA THR A 28 1.97 -7.91 -10.53
C THR A 28 2.70 -7.33 -9.32
N THR A 29 3.05 -8.14 -8.34
CA THR A 29 3.91 -7.71 -7.23
C THR A 29 5.32 -7.39 -7.73
N GLU A 30 5.91 -8.30 -8.52
CA GLU A 30 7.24 -8.10 -9.09
C GLU A 30 7.31 -6.84 -9.96
N TRP A 31 6.41 -6.69 -10.91
CA TRP A 31 6.47 -5.60 -11.89
C TRP A 31 6.05 -4.25 -11.32
N THR A 32 4.98 -4.21 -10.52
CA THR A 32 4.46 -2.96 -9.97
C THR A 32 5.36 -2.39 -8.89
N PHE A 33 5.88 -3.24 -8.02
CA PHE A 33 6.73 -2.81 -6.92
C PHE A 33 8.22 -2.97 -7.20
N ASP A 34 8.58 -3.55 -8.35
CA ASP A 34 9.98 -3.83 -8.72
C ASP A 34 10.73 -4.50 -7.56
N LEU A 35 10.08 -5.51 -6.95
CA LEU A 35 10.53 -6.14 -5.71
C LEU A 35 11.89 -6.80 -5.88
N LYS A 36 12.83 -6.47 -4.97
CA LYS A 36 14.21 -6.98 -4.93
C LYS A 36 14.45 -7.82 -3.69
N ASP A 37 15.48 -8.66 -3.71
CA ASP A 37 15.81 -9.59 -2.61
C ASP A 37 16.03 -8.91 -1.25
N ASN A 38 16.50 -7.67 -1.24
CA ASN A 38 16.79 -6.91 0.00
C ASN A 38 15.68 -5.93 0.36
N ASP A 39 14.58 -5.91 -0.38
CA ASP A 39 13.46 -5.06 -0.03
C ASP A 39 12.73 -5.56 1.21
N ILE A 40 12.26 -4.59 1.99
CA ILE A 40 11.27 -4.82 3.04
C ILE A 40 9.97 -4.18 2.58
N PHE A 41 9.04 -5.04 2.20
CA PHE A 41 7.72 -4.64 1.71
C PHE A 41 6.75 -4.44 2.86
N TRP A 42 5.96 -3.41 2.81
CA TRP A 42 4.89 -3.19 3.77
C TRP A 42 3.61 -2.71 3.12
N CYS A 43 2.61 -3.57 3.10
CA CYS A 43 1.24 -3.23 2.75
C CYS A 43 0.40 -3.09 4.02
N THR A 44 -0.31 -1.98 4.17
CA THR A 44 -1.12 -1.70 5.36
C THR A 44 -2.60 -2.09 5.21
N ALA A 45 -2.94 -2.83 4.17
CA ALA A 45 -4.31 -3.28 3.96
C ALA A 45 -4.74 -4.28 5.04
N ASP A 46 -6.02 -4.27 5.37
CA ASP A 46 -6.61 -5.27 6.24
C ASP A 46 -6.74 -6.61 5.50
N ILE A 47 -6.42 -7.71 6.19
CA ILE A 47 -6.50 -9.07 5.63
C ILE A 47 -7.94 -9.49 5.29
N GLY A 48 -8.95 -8.82 5.81
CA GLY A 48 -10.34 -9.02 5.43
C GLY A 48 -10.68 -8.52 4.02
N TRP A 49 -9.78 -7.79 3.37
CA TRP A 49 -9.91 -7.33 1.99
C TRP A 49 -9.02 -8.13 1.06
N VAL A 50 -9.41 -8.20 -0.22
CA VAL A 50 -8.62 -8.91 -1.24
C VAL A 50 -7.21 -8.33 -1.39
N THR A 51 -6.98 -7.06 -1.09
CA THR A 51 -5.64 -6.46 -1.07
C THR A 51 -4.73 -7.15 -0.06
N GLY A 52 -5.26 -7.46 1.13
CA GLY A 52 -4.53 -8.24 2.13
C GLY A 52 -4.22 -9.66 1.68
N HIS A 53 -5.12 -10.27 0.91
CA HIS A 53 -4.86 -11.59 0.32
C HIS A 53 -3.76 -11.51 -0.75
N THR A 54 -3.93 -10.65 -1.74
CA THR A 54 -3.04 -10.62 -2.92
C THR A 54 -1.67 -10.03 -2.60
N TYR A 55 -1.62 -8.91 -1.88
CA TYR A 55 -0.41 -8.11 -1.70
C TYR A 55 0.12 -8.08 -0.25
N ILE A 56 -0.37 -8.95 0.61
CA ILE A 56 0.28 -9.31 1.88
C ILE A 56 0.57 -10.82 1.87
N THR A 57 -0.45 -11.66 1.65
CA THR A 57 -0.30 -13.10 1.84
C THR A 57 0.34 -13.81 0.64
N TYR A 58 -0.08 -13.48 -0.59
CA TYR A 58 0.28 -14.31 -1.75
C TYR A 58 1.41 -13.73 -2.60
N GLY A 59 1.30 -12.49 -3.05
CA GLY A 59 2.23 -11.92 -4.02
C GLY A 59 3.67 -11.84 -3.48
N PRO A 60 3.93 -11.09 -2.41
CA PRO A 60 5.28 -10.94 -1.87
C PRO A 60 5.89 -12.26 -1.42
N LEU A 61 5.13 -13.13 -0.74
CA LEU A 61 5.64 -14.41 -0.23
C LEU A 61 5.91 -15.42 -1.35
N ALA A 62 5.12 -15.41 -2.43
CA ALA A 62 5.39 -16.25 -3.59
C ALA A 62 6.71 -15.91 -4.30
N LEU A 63 7.18 -14.67 -4.16
CA LEU A 63 8.47 -14.18 -4.66
C LEU A 63 9.61 -14.34 -3.65
N GLY A 64 9.35 -14.90 -2.46
CA GLY A 64 10.33 -14.99 -1.39
C GLY A 64 10.68 -13.64 -0.73
N GLY A 65 9.84 -12.64 -0.91
CA GLY A 65 10.05 -11.30 -0.36
C GLY A 65 9.96 -11.25 1.17
N THR A 66 10.65 -10.28 1.75
CA THR A 66 10.51 -9.95 3.18
C THR A 66 9.43 -8.89 3.35
N GLU A 67 8.48 -9.13 4.25
CA GLU A 67 7.39 -8.18 4.49
C GLU A 67 7.10 -7.94 5.97
N ILE A 68 6.43 -6.84 6.25
CA ILE A 68 5.92 -6.52 7.58
C ILE A 68 4.45 -6.92 7.64
N VAL A 69 4.13 -7.80 8.57
CA VAL A 69 2.75 -8.08 9.00
C VAL A 69 2.43 -7.19 10.19
N PHE A 70 1.45 -6.33 10.03
CA PHE A 70 1.14 -5.26 10.96
C PHE A 70 -0.21 -5.48 11.63
N GLU A 71 -0.24 -5.39 12.96
CA GLU A 71 -1.46 -5.37 13.75
C GLU A 71 -1.69 -3.98 14.32
N GLY A 72 -2.83 -3.37 14.01
CA GLY A 72 -3.24 -2.08 14.54
C GLY A 72 -3.79 -1.10 13.52
N VAL A 73 -3.96 0.14 13.95
CA VAL A 73 -4.47 1.25 13.14
C VAL A 73 -3.41 2.35 12.97
N PRO A 74 -3.50 3.17 11.92
CA PRO A 74 -2.45 4.17 11.60
C PRO A 74 -2.19 5.19 12.71
N THR A 75 -3.18 5.44 13.55
CA THR A 75 -3.17 6.54 14.52
C THR A 75 -3.02 6.09 15.98
N TYR A 76 -2.73 4.81 16.24
CA TYR A 76 -2.51 4.32 17.61
C TYR A 76 -1.08 3.79 17.77
N PRO A 77 -0.36 4.13 18.84
CA PRO A 77 -0.72 5.06 19.94
C PRO A 77 -0.76 6.53 19.50
N ASP A 78 -0.14 6.87 18.39
CA ASP A 78 -0.14 8.18 17.75
C ASP A 78 0.01 8.06 16.22
N ALA A 79 -0.19 9.15 15.49
CA ALA A 79 -0.15 9.17 14.04
C ALA A 79 1.29 9.11 13.44
N GLY A 80 2.31 9.13 14.25
CA GLY A 80 3.71 8.90 13.83
C GLY A 80 4.05 7.42 13.72
N ARG A 81 3.16 6.52 14.14
CA ARG A 81 3.43 5.08 14.18
C ARG A 81 3.89 4.52 12.83
N PHE A 82 3.27 4.90 11.73
CA PHE A 82 3.67 4.41 10.41
C PHE A 82 5.09 4.83 10.05
N TRP A 83 5.44 6.06 10.33
CA TRP A 83 6.77 6.59 10.05
C TRP A 83 7.82 5.93 10.94
N LYS A 84 7.48 5.69 12.20
CA LYS A 84 8.34 4.95 13.12
C LYS A 84 8.57 3.51 12.65
N MET A 85 7.55 2.80 12.20
CA MET A 85 7.67 1.45 11.62
C MET A 85 8.60 1.45 10.40
N ILE A 86 8.43 2.41 9.49
CA ILE A 86 9.30 2.54 8.31
C ILE A 86 10.75 2.77 8.73
N GLN A 87 10.98 3.67 9.68
CA GLN A 87 12.32 3.97 10.19
C GLN A 87 12.98 2.76 10.87
N ASP A 88 12.28 2.13 11.80
CA ASP A 88 12.82 1.07 12.66
C ASP A 88 13.09 -0.21 11.87
N HIS A 89 12.21 -0.56 10.94
CA HIS A 89 12.31 -1.77 10.13
C HIS A 89 12.93 -1.55 8.74
N LYS A 90 13.35 -0.30 8.43
CA LYS A 90 13.97 0.01 7.13
C LYS A 90 13.10 -0.37 5.94
N VAL A 91 11.80 -0.13 6.03
CA VAL A 91 10.87 -0.39 4.94
C VAL A 91 11.33 0.30 3.67
N SER A 92 11.38 -0.43 2.57
CA SER A 92 11.79 0.09 1.26
C SER A 92 10.61 0.34 0.31
N ILE A 93 9.53 -0.42 0.48
CA ILE A 93 8.30 -0.29 -0.31
C ILE A 93 7.12 -0.13 0.64
N PHE A 94 6.40 0.98 0.52
CA PHE A 94 5.25 1.29 1.38
C PHE A 94 3.98 1.43 0.55
N TYR A 95 3.00 0.54 0.78
CA TYR A 95 1.75 0.42 0.02
C TYR A 95 0.56 0.61 0.95
N THR A 96 -0.24 1.66 0.71
CA THR A 96 -1.34 2.04 1.62
C THR A 96 -2.50 2.69 0.87
N ALA A 97 -3.59 2.97 1.58
CA ALA A 97 -4.77 3.59 1.00
C ALA A 97 -4.75 5.12 1.11
N PRO A 98 -5.30 5.87 0.12
CA PRO A 98 -5.43 7.32 0.18
C PRO A 98 -6.18 7.83 1.42
N THR A 99 -7.14 7.06 1.93
CA THR A 99 -7.83 7.39 3.18
C THR A 99 -6.88 7.42 4.37
N ALA A 100 -5.95 6.47 4.48
CA ALA A 100 -4.92 6.49 5.51
C ALA A 100 -4.00 7.70 5.35
N ILE A 101 -3.55 8.00 4.12
CA ILE A 101 -2.72 9.16 3.82
C ILE A 101 -3.41 10.45 4.26
N ARG A 102 -4.68 10.66 3.90
CA ARG A 102 -5.44 11.87 4.30
C ARG A 102 -5.58 12.02 5.81
N SER A 103 -5.76 10.92 6.54
CA SER A 103 -5.80 10.98 8.01
C SER A 103 -4.46 11.38 8.62
N LEU A 104 -3.36 10.90 8.04
CA LEU A 104 -2.00 11.21 8.46
C LEU A 104 -1.59 12.65 8.10
N ILE A 105 -2.05 13.17 6.94
CA ILE A 105 -1.90 14.60 6.59
C ILE A 105 -2.52 15.47 7.68
N LYS A 106 -3.79 15.21 8.01
CA LYS A 106 -4.50 15.97 9.04
C LYS A 106 -3.80 15.93 10.39
N ALA A 107 -3.25 14.80 10.77
CA ALA A 107 -2.49 14.67 12.01
C ALA A 107 -1.16 15.44 11.97
N ALA A 108 -0.46 15.38 10.83
CA ALA A 108 0.80 16.09 10.63
C ALA A 108 0.64 17.62 10.62
N GLU A 109 -0.49 18.13 10.14
CA GLU A 109 -0.85 19.55 10.22
C GLU A 109 -1.07 20.01 11.67
N ALA A 110 -1.54 19.11 12.52
CA ALA A 110 -1.81 19.40 13.93
C ALA A 110 -0.55 19.30 14.83
N SER A 111 0.46 18.51 14.44
CA SER A 111 1.65 18.29 15.27
C SER A 111 2.86 17.86 14.44
N ASP A 112 3.94 18.61 14.56
CA ASP A 112 5.23 18.27 13.95
C ASP A 112 5.83 16.95 14.48
N ALA A 113 5.49 16.54 15.69
CA ALA A 113 5.99 15.31 16.28
C ALA A 113 5.59 14.04 15.51
N VAL A 114 4.45 14.09 14.83
CA VAL A 114 3.92 12.98 14.01
C VAL A 114 4.07 13.24 12.50
N HIS A 115 4.72 14.34 12.13
CA HIS A 115 4.99 14.65 10.73
C HIS A 115 6.11 13.74 10.19
N PRO A 116 6.03 13.24 8.94
CA PRO A 116 7.08 12.39 8.34
C PRO A 116 8.48 12.97 8.43
N LYS A 117 8.64 14.30 8.37
CA LYS A 117 9.92 15.00 8.50
C LYS A 117 10.67 14.72 9.80
N SER A 118 9.96 14.28 10.85
CA SER A 118 10.55 13.97 12.16
C SER A 118 11.11 12.55 12.24
N PHE A 119 11.05 11.79 11.15
CA PHE A 119 11.50 10.40 11.07
C PHE A 119 12.48 10.19 9.92
N ASN A 120 13.32 9.18 10.04
CA ASN A 120 14.23 8.81 8.96
C ASN A 120 13.54 7.83 7.99
N LEU A 121 13.04 8.35 6.88
CA LEU A 121 12.38 7.60 5.82
C LEU A 121 13.30 7.32 4.62
N SER A 122 14.61 7.44 4.78
CA SER A 122 15.57 7.29 3.67
C SER A 122 15.64 5.89 3.08
N SER A 123 15.16 4.87 3.81
CA SER A 123 15.05 3.49 3.29
C SER A 123 13.99 3.33 2.21
N LEU A 124 12.96 4.18 2.19
CA LEU A 124 11.92 4.12 1.17
C LEU A 124 12.52 4.37 -0.23
N ARG A 125 12.16 3.53 -1.18
CA ARG A 125 12.47 3.69 -2.60
C ARG A 125 11.24 3.72 -3.50
N LEU A 126 10.11 3.20 -3.03
CA LEU A 126 8.85 3.16 -3.77
C LEU A 126 7.66 3.30 -2.83
N LEU A 127 6.69 4.05 -3.27
CA LEU A 127 5.39 4.23 -2.61
C LEU A 127 4.28 3.67 -3.48
N GLY A 128 3.21 3.21 -2.85
CA GLY A 128 2.03 2.74 -3.58
C GLY A 128 0.72 3.22 -2.96
N SER A 129 -0.29 3.29 -3.79
CA SER A 129 -1.65 3.69 -3.43
C SER A 129 -2.67 2.68 -3.95
N VAL A 130 -3.71 2.38 -3.15
CA VAL A 130 -4.71 1.36 -3.45
C VAL A 130 -6.07 1.65 -2.82
N GLY A 131 -7.12 1.18 -3.49
CA GLY A 131 -8.47 1.10 -2.96
C GLY A 131 -9.40 2.23 -3.37
N GLU A 132 -8.88 3.38 -3.72
CA GLU A 132 -9.62 4.53 -4.26
C GLU A 132 -8.67 5.44 -5.05
N PRO A 133 -9.17 6.28 -5.97
CA PRO A 133 -8.33 7.29 -6.62
C PRO A 133 -7.71 8.23 -5.59
N ILE A 134 -6.40 8.46 -5.68
CA ILE A 134 -5.73 9.45 -4.86
C ILE A 134 -5.90 10.84 -5.48
N ASN A 135 -6.34 11.82 -4.69
CA ASN A 135 -6.43 13.19 -5.20
C ASN A 135 -5.05 13.83 -5.33
N PRO A 136 -4.88 14.84 -6.23
CA PRO A 136 -3.58 15.45 -6.50
C PRO A 136 -2.89 16.02 -5.25
N ALA A 137 -3.62 16.65 -4.34
CA ALA A 137 -3.03 17.24 -3.14
C ALA A 137 -2.47 16.17 -2.19
N ALA A 138 -3.19 15.05 -1.99
CA ALA A 138 -2.70 13.94 -1.19
C ALA A 138 -1.53 13.21 -1.87
N TRP A 139 -1.57 13.07 -3.19
CA TRP A 139 -0.47 12.51 -3.98
C TRP A 139 0.80 13.36 -3.83
N GLU A 140 0.68 14.68 -4.00
CA GLU A 140 1.81 15.61 -3.89
C GLU A 140 2.40 15.62 -2.48
N TRP A 141 1.55 15.62 -1.45
CA TRP A 141 2.00 15.52 -0.06
C TRP A 141 2.73 14.20 0.20
N TYR A 142 2.17 13.10 -0.27
CA TYR A 142 2.76 11.76 -0.15
C TYR A 142 4.13 11.68 -0.84
N TYR A 143 4.22 12.22 -2.06
CA TYR A 143 5.46 12.31 -2.82
C TYR A 143 6.52 13.14 -2.09
N LYS A 144 6.15 14.35 -1.64
CA LYS A 144 7.10 15.28 -1.02
C LYS A 144 7.54 14.86 0.37
N HIS A 145 6.59 14.56 1.26
CA HIS A 145 6.88 14.41 2.68
C HIS A 145 7.21 12.97 3.08
N VAL A 146 6.65 11.97 2.41
CA VAL A 146 6.95 10.58 2.68
C VAL A 146 8.02 10.06 1.71
N GLY A 147 7.84 10.31 0.43
CA GLY A 147 8.77 9.90 -0.62
C GLY A 147 10.04 10.75 -0.74
N GLY A 148 10.11 11.88 -0.03
CA GLY A 148 11.26 12.80 -0.09
C GLY A 148 11.53 13.35 -1.48
N SER A 149 10.50 13.52 -2.31
CA SER A 149 10.54 13.94 -3.72
C SER A 149 11.45 13.07 -4.61
N ARG A 150 11.65 11.80 -4.23
CA ARG A 150 12.52 10.85 -4.95
C ARG A 150 11.89 9.49 -5.20
N CYS A 151 10.94 9.08 -4.36
CA CYS A 151 10.27 7.79 -4.51
C CYS A 151 9.14 7.90 -5.52
N PRO A 152 9.12 7.07 -6.58
CA PRO A 152 7.95 6.97 -7.44
C PRO A 152 6.71 6.51 -6.66
N ILE A 153 5.53 6.92 -7.11
CA ILE A 153 4.26 6.44 -6.54
C ILE A 153 3.54 5.61 -7.61
N VAL A 154 3.28 4.35 -7.30
CA VAL A 154 2.42 3.50 -8.12
C VAL A 154 0.99 3.57 -7.58
N ASP A 155 0.11 4.24 -8.32
CA ASP A 155 -1.32 4.27 -8.03
C ASP A 155 -2.00 3.13 -8.77
N THR A 156 -2.60 2.20 -8.04
CA THR A 156 -3.01 0.91 -8.58
C THR A 156 -4.53 0.82 -8.68
N PHE A 157 -5.03 0.50 -9.87
CA PHE A 157 -6.44 0.23 -10.11
C PHE A 157 -6.69 -1.26 -10.33
N TRP A 158 -7.62 -1.81 -9.54
CA TRP A 158 -8.07 -3.19 -9.63
C TRP A 158 -9.31 -3.44 -8.74
N GLN A 159 -9.85 -4.64 -8.80
CA GLN A 159 -11.07 -5.02 -8.10
C GLN A 159 -10.93 -6.41 -7.48
N THR A 160 -11.82 -6.75 -6.53
CA THR A 160 -11.90 -8.11 -5.96
C THR A 160 -12.07 -9.16 -7.07
N GLU A 161 -12.86 -8.84 -8.09
CA GLU A 161 -13.16 -9.71 -9.22
C GLU A 161 -11.94 -10.00 -10.10
N THR A 162 -10.95 -9.12 -10.12
CA THR A 162 -9.71 -9.31 -10.91
C THR A 162 -8.61 -9.99 -10.13
N GLY A 163 -8.69 -9.99 -8.81
CA GLY A 163 -7.74 -10.63 -7.92
C GLY A 163 -6.41 -9.92 -7.76
N GLY A 164 -6.08 -8.95 -8.62
CA GLY A 164 -4.84 -8.17 -8.60
C GLY A 164 -4.87 -7.02 -9.59
N HIS A 165 -3.76 -6.30 -9.72
CA HIS A 165 -3.63 -5.08 -10.52
C HIS A 165 -4.04 -5.27 -11.97
N MET A 166 -4.83 -4.32 -12.48
CA MET A 166 -5.23 -4.23 -13.89
C MET A 166 -4.54 -3.05 -14.59
N ILE A 167 -4.51 -1.89 -13.94
CA ILE A 167 -3.92 -0.66 -14.47
C ILE A 167 -3.07 -0.05 -13.37
N THR A 168 -1.80 0.15 -13.67
CA THR A 168 -0.83 0.76 -12.76
C THR A 168 0.34 1.34 -13.53
N PRO A 169 0.95 2.44 -13.11
CA PRO A 169 2.25 2.83 -13.61
C PRO A 169 3.31 1.81 -13.20
N LEU A 170 4.36 1.68 -14.00
CA LEU A 170 5.51 0.84 -13.68
C LEU A 170 6.72 1.74 -13.37
N PRO A 171 7.42 1.49 -12.23
CA PRO A 171 8.58 2.29 -11.84
C PRO A 171 9.66 2.30 -12.92
N GLY A 172 10.13 3.50 -13.28
CA GLY A 172 11.18 3.67 -14.31
C GLY A 172 10.72 3.49 -15.75
N VAL A 173 9.46 3.10 -15.99
CA VAL A 173 8.90 2.89 -17.34
C VAL A 173 7.83 3.94 -17.66
N THR A 174 6.92 4.15 -16.72
CA THR A 174 5.83 5.11 -16.91
C THR A 174 6.24 6.47 -16.35
N PRO A 175 6.10 7.57 -17.13
CA PRO A 175 6.26 8.93 -16.59
C PRO A 175 5.29 9.17 -15.41
N MET A 176 5.78 9.86 -14.39
CA MET A 176 5.00 10.20 -13.19
C MET A 176 4.74 11.68 -13.10
#